data_bd09d533eb3448f0b99d793d7e3d61ac
#
_entry.id   bd09d533eb3448f0b99d793d7e3d61ac
#
_cell.length_a   1.000
_cell.length_b   1.000
_cell.length_c   1.000
_cell.angle_alpha   90.00
_cell.angle_beta   90.00
_cell.angle_gamma   90.00
#
_symmetry.space_group_name_H-M   'P 1'
#
loop_
_entity.id
_entity.type
_entity.pdbx_description
1 polymer ?
#
loop_
_entity_poly.entity_id
_entity_poly.type
_entity_poly.pdbx_seq_one_letter_code
_entity_poly.pdbx_strand_id
1 'polypeptide(L)'
;VLLTFATSIYIRRSLTTCLVLAVFLLFSSNISLAQSSQSAFPRQMAWTAYNLGSTGYNQAVAIGAMLREKYDVILRVIPGQNDISRLLPLKTGRVDFSVNGVSTYFAQEGMFQFANSQWGPQPVRLLMTSNGLSNQAVAVAADTGVMSFSELRGHRIPYVRGAPALNVSMEALLACGGLTWDDVVRVDFPGYDASWNGVINGDVDAGFGTTVSGPMFRVEASPRGIRWLPAPHDDEGCWERMLAIGPYFTKHFATRGAGIDPENPHEAGTYPYPMLTALEDQDNDLAYALTRAIHENYDDFKDSDPGAIGWALERQVFQWVVPYHDGAVNYWRDIGVWSEELEDHNQSLVRRQEVLAAAWSEFSQEEIGGQDAFEEAWVQLRAQRLEEAGFNPVWR
;
A
#
# COMPACT_ATOMS: atom_id res chain seq x y z
N VAL A 1 94.26 19.85 0.56
CA VAL A 1 93.29 20.41 1.62
C VAL A 1 91.97 20.80 0.99
N LEU A 2 91.77 20.89 -0.37
CA LEU A 2 90.50 21.38 -0.97
C LEU A 2 89.55 20.25 -1.45
N LEU A 3 89.97 18.98 -1.42
CA LEU A 3 89.13 17.84 -1.87
C LEU A 3 88.35 17.14 -0.76
N THR A 4 88.63 17.38 0.52
CA THR A 4 87.94 16.75 1.67
C THR A 4 86.71 17.52 2.12
N PHE A 5 86.52 18.77 1.71
CA PHE A 5 85.37 19.58 2.09
C PHE A 5 84.14 19.39 1.18
N ALA A 6 84.32 18.96 -0.10
CA ALA A 6 83.22 18.78 -1.06
C ALA A 6 82.40 17.51 -0.83
N THR A 7 83.02 16.46 -0.32
CA THR A 7 82.31 15.17 -0.05
C THR A 7 81.43 15.22 1.17
N SER A 8 81.73 16.01 2.20
CA SER A 8 80.94 16.11 3.41
C SER A 8 79.63 16.88 3.24
N ILE A 9 79.61 17.86 2.32
CA ILE A 9 78.39 18.65 2.02
C ILE A 9 77.40 17.84 1.16
N TYR A 10 77.88 17.01 0.26
CA TYR A 10 77.00 16.17 -0.58
C TYR A 10 76.30 15.06 0.22
N ILE A 11 76.99 14.43 1.16
CA ILE A 11 76.40 13.36 2.01
C ILE A 11 75.34 13.93 2.99
N ARG A 12 75.56 15.14 3.54
CA ARG A 12 74.55 15.78 4.42
C ARG A 12 73.32 16.23 3.67
N ARG A 13 73.38 16.69 2.42
CA ARG A 13 72.23 17.06 1.60
C ARG A 13 71.43 15.84 1.14
N SER A 14 72.09 14.70 0.83
CA SER A 14 71.42 13.45 0.45
C SER A 14 70.67 12.84 1.60
N LEU A 15 71.17 12.83 2.84
CA LEU A 15 70.51 12.31 4.01
C LEU A 15 69.30 13.17 4.45
N THR A 16 69.36 14.49 4.30
CA THR A 16 68.22 15.39 4.64
C THR A 16 67.11 15.21 3.60
N THR A 17 67.42 15.03 2.32
CA THR A 17 66.40 14.84 1.27
C THR A 17 65.72 13.47 1.41
N CYS A 18 66.44 12.39 1.77
CA CYS A 18 65.84 11.09 2.04
C CYS A 18 64.96 11.07 3.32
N LEU A 19 65.34 11.82 4.35
CA LEU A 19 64.56 11.91 5.59
C LEU A 19 63.24 12.70 5.36
N VAL A 20 63.25 13.76 4.57
CA VAL A 20 62.05 14.52 4.22
C VAL A 20 61.10 13.71 3.32
N LEU A 21 61.60 12.92 2.34
CA LEU A 21 60.78 12.02 1.57
C LEU A 21 60.20 10.87 2.41
N ALA A 22 60.95 10.32 3.37
CA ALA A 22 60.43 9.26 4.27
C ALA A 22 59.35 9.78 5.22
N VAL A 23 59.44 11.00 5.70
CA VAL A 23 58.42 11.63 6.53
C VAL A 23 57.15 11.97 5.72
N PHE A 24 57.26 12.33 4.44
CA PHE A 24 56.09 12.55 3.56
C PHE A 24 55.41 11.23 3.19
N LEU A 25 56.13 10.11 3.07
CA LEU A 25 55.56 8.78 2.83
C LEU A 25 54.87 8.19 4.06
N LEU A 26 55.28 8.59 5.28
CA LEU A 26 54.63 8.15 6.53
C LEU A 26 53.37 8.97 6.85
N PHE A 27 53.22 10.19 6.32
CA PHE A 27 52.00 10.98 6.42
C PHE A 27 50.94 10.66 5.36
N SER A 28 51.32 10.01 4.28
CA SER A 28 50.41 9.60 3.20
C SER A 28 49.64 8.32 3.49
N SER A 29 49.94 7.58 4.57
CA SER A 29 49.34 6.30 4.89
C SER A 29 48.08 6.36 5.79
N ASN A 30 47.65 7.57 6.17
CA ASN A 30 46.45 7.75 6.97
C ASN A 30 45.38 8.58 6.24
N ILE A 31 45.32 8.49 4.90
CA ILE A 31 44.06 8.71 4.24
C ILE A 31 43.30 7.37 4.45
N SER A 32 42.77 7.19 5.64
CA SER A 32 41.58 6.37 5.80
C SER A 32 40.62 6.89 4.75
N LEU A 33 40.42 6.12 3.69
CA LEU A 33 39.18 6.14 2.96
C LEU A 33 38.12 5.93 4.05
N ALA A 34 37.61 7.03 4.61
CA ALA A 34 36.27 7.02 5.13
C ALA A 34 35.46 6.60 3.91
N GLN A 35 35.25 5.30 3.74
CA GLN A 35 34.10 4.81 3.02
C GLN A 35 32.95 5.54 3.68
N SER A 36 32.48 6.60 3.02
CA SER A 36 31.16 7.10 3.30
C SER A 36 30.30 5.85 3.17
N SER A 37 29.87 5.30 4.29
CA SER A 37 28.74 4.37 4.28
C SER A 37 27.65 5.17 3.59
N GLN A 38 27.47 4.94 2.31
CA GLN A 38 26.43 5.56 1.54
C GLN A 38 25.17 5.15 2.28
N SER A 39 24.49 6.13 2.87
CA SER A 39 23.25 5.86 3.59
C SER A 39 22.37 5.06 2.67
N ALA A 40 21.85 3.93 3.13
CA ALA A 40 20.93 3.09 2.35
C ALA A 40 19.67 3.89 1.92
N PHE A 41 19.50 5.10 2.45
CA PHE A 41 18.39 5.98 2.16
C PHE A 41 18.83 7.26 1.47
N PRO A 42 18.04 7.77 0.50
CA PRO A 42 18.14 9.15 0.05
C PRO A 42 17.75 10.10 1.21
N ARG A 43 18.28 11.33 1.19
CA ARG A 43 17.91 12.32 2.22
C ARG A 43 16.44 12.67 2.24
N GLN A 44 15.75 12.51 1.12
CA GLN A 44 14.34 12.83 0.97
C GLN A 44 13.65 11.72 0.19
N MET A 45 12.45 11.35 0.62
CA MET A 45 11.54 10.46 -0.08
C MET A 45 10.15 11.10 -0.16
N ALA A 46 9.37 10.70 -1.14
CA ALA A 46 7.98 11.10 -1.28
C ALA A 46 7.08 9.87 -1.39
N TRP A 47 6.05 9.82 -0.57
CA TRP A 47 5.02 8.80 -0.63
C TRP A 47 3.65 9.42 -0.85
N THR A 48 2.76 8.72 -1.55
CA THR A 48 1.34 9.03 -1.48
C THR A 48 0.67 8.21 -0.39
N ALA A 49 -0.35 8.78 0.23
CA ALA A 49 -1.25 8.11 1.16
C ALA A 49 -2.68 8.62 0.93
N TYR A 50 -3.66 8.12 1.69
CA TYR A 50 -5.04 8.61 1.57
C TYR A 50 -5.23 10.01 2.16
N ASN A 51 -6.48 10.46 2.30
CA ASN A 51 -6.80 11.78 2.84
C ASN A 51 -6.17 12.02 4.21
N LEU A 52 -5.93 13.29 4.53
CA LEU A 52 -5.51 13.75 5.87
C LEU A 52 -6.44 13.16 6.94
N GLY A 53 -5.84 12.60 8.00
CA GLY A 53 -6.56 11.98 9.11
C GLY A 53 -7.13 10.58 8.83
N SER A 54 -6.93 10.02 7.63
CA SER A 54 -7.17 8.59 7.41
C SER A 54 -6.09 7.76 8.11
N THR A 55 -6.43 6.53 8.50
CA THR A 55 -5.49 5.66 9.21
C THR A 55 -4.21 5.42 8.38
N GLY A 56 -4.32 5.19 7.05
CA GLY A 56 -3.15 5.01 6.19
C GLY A 56 -2.26 6.26 6.09
N TYR A 57 -2.85 7.47 6.11
CA TYR A 57 -2.09 8.72 6.14
C TYR A 57 -1.36 8.91 7.48
N ASN A 58 -2.05 8.71 8.59
CA ASN A 58 -1.49 8.87 9.93
C ASN A 58 -0.31 7.91 10.14
N GLN A 59 -0.45 6.66 9.72
CA GLN A 59 0.62 5.66 9.83
C GLN A 59 1.82 6.00 8.94
N ALA A 60 1.60 6.49 7.72
CA ALA A 60 2.69 6.96 6.86
C ALA A 60 3.46 8.14 7.48
N VAL A 61 2.76 9.07 8.12
CA VAL A 61 3.38 10.19 8.84
C VAL A 61 4.19 9.70 10.05
N ALA A 62 3.68 8.74 10.79
CA ALA A 62 4.37 8.15 11.95
C ALA A 62 5.65 7.41 11.54
N ILE A 63 5.58 6.59 10.47
CA ILE A 63 6.77 5.97 9.87
C ILE A 63 7.76 7.04 9.39
N GLY A 64 7.27 8.13 8.79
CA GLY A 64 8.12 9.26 8.39
C GLY A 64 8.83 9.94 9.56
N ALA A 65 8.17 10.06 10.72
CA ALA A 65 8.79 10.58 11.94
C ALA A 65 9.91 9.66 12.44
N MET A 66 9.66 8.34 12.46
CA MET A 66 10.68 7.32 12.81
C MET A 66 11.87 7.38 11.84
N LEU A 67 11.62 7.43 10.52
CA LEU A 67 12.68 7.54 9.51
C LEU A 67 13.51 8.80 9.69
N ARG A 68 12.89 9.92 10.08
CA ARG A 68 13.59 11.16 10.37
C ARG A 68 14.49 11.04 11.60
N GLU A 69 13.97 10.43 12.67
CA GLU A 69 14.70 10.31 13.92
C GLU A 69 15.89 9.34 13.81
N LYS A 70 15.68 8.17 13.19
CA LYS A 70 16.68 7.09 13.15
C LYS A 70 17.68 7.22 11.99
N TYR A 71 17.26 7.78 10.85
CA TYR A 71 18.02 7.72 9.59
C TYR A 71 18.25 9.10 8.94
N ASP A 72 17.80 10.20 9.58
CA ASP A 72 17.84 11.58 9.03
C ASP A 72 17.18 11.71 7.65
N VAL A 73 16.15 10.92 7.40
CA VAL A 73 15.37 10.91 6.16
C VAL A 73 14.14 11.80 6.30
N ILE A 74 13.93 12.71 5.37
CA ILE A 74 12.72 13.52 5.28
C ILE A 74 11.72 12.82 4.37
N LEU A 75 10.67 12.26 4.95
CA LEU A 75 9.55 11.72 4.19
C LEU A 75 8.46 12.78 3.98
N ARG A 76 8.16 13.06 2.71
CA ARG A 76 7.01 13.88 2.31
C ARG A 76 5.81 12.97 2.01
N VAL A 77 4.80 12.97 2.86
CA VAL A 77 3.55 12.26 2.63
C VAL A 77 2.58 13.18 1.87
N ILE A 78 2.17 12.76 0.68
CA ILE A 78 1.27 13.49 -0.22
C ILE A 78 -0.12 12.87 -0.12
N PRO A 79 -1.14 13.59 0.40
CA PRO A 79 -2.49 13.05 0.52
C PRO A 79 -3.16 12.96 -0.85
N GLY A 80 -3.82 11.82 -1.12
CA GLY A 80 -4.69 11.57 -2.27
C GLY A 80 -6.14 11.38 -1.86
N GLN A 81 -7.08 11.83 -2.70
CA GLN A 81 -8.51 11.77 -2.40
C GLN A 81 -9.17 10.45 -2.81
N ASN A 82 -8.52 9.70 -3.69
CA ASN A 82 -9.00 8.46 -4.28
C ASN A 82 -7.82 7.57 -4.74
N ASP A 83 -8.10 6.41 -5.29
CA ASP A 83 -7.08 5.43 -5.69
C ASP A 83 -6.22 5.94 -6.84
N ILE A 84 -6.82 6.59 -7.83
CA ILE A 84 -6.11 7.15 -8.97
C ILE A 84 -5.13 8.24 -8.53
N SER A 85 -5.53 9.13 -7.63
CA SER A 85 -4.66 10.22 -7.14
C SER A 85 -3.48 9.72 -6.29
N ARG A 86 -3.56 8.50 -5.74
CA ARG A 86 -2.45 7.85 -5.02
C ARG A 86 -1.51 7.07 -5.94
N LEU A 87 -2.07 6.33 -6.91
CA LEU A 87 -1.28 5.45 -7.78
C LEU A 87 -0.68 6.17 -8.99
N LEU A 88 -1.30 7.26 -9.49
CA LEU A 88 -0.76 8.00 -10.63
C LEU A 88 0.62 8.62 -10.35
N PRO A 89 0.89 9.25 -9.20
CA PRO A 89 2.24 9.71 -8.88
C PRO A 89 3.27 8.58 -8.80
N LEU A 90 2.90 7.40 -8.30
CA LEU A 90 3.74 6.22 -8.28
C LEU A 90 4.04 5.75 -9.71
N LYS A 91 3.00 5.53 -10.52
CA LYS A 91 3.12 5.14 -11.95
C LYS A 91 4.02 6.08 -12.77
N THR A 92 4.01 7.38 -12.44
CA THR A 92 4.77 8.40 -13.18
C THR A 92 6.12 8.74 -12.56
N GLY A 93 6.59 7.98 -11.57
CA GLY A 93 7.88 8.18 -10.89
C GLY A 93 7.98 9.50 -10.12
N ARG A 94 6.85 10.09 -9.71
CA ARG A 94 6.83 11.33 -8.91
C ARG A 94 6.94 11.09 -7.41
N VAL A 95 6.71 9.87 -7.01
CA VAL A 95 6.88 9.37 -5.63
C VAL A 95 7.56 8.01 -5.68
N ASP A 96 8.28 7.70 -4.61
CA ASP A 96 9.05 6.45 -4.49
C ASP A 96 8.15 5.28 -4.08
N PHE A 97 7.14 5.55 -3.23
CA PHE A 97 6.22 4.55 -2.69
C PHE A 97 4.81 5.12 -2.54
N SER A 98 3.85 4.22 -2.34
CA SER A 98 2.46 4.57 -2.07
C SER A 98 1.92 3.72 -0.92
N VAL A 99 1.23 4.36 0.02
CA VAL A 99 0.47 3.68 1.07
C VAL A 99 -0.94 3.46 0.55
N ASN A 100 -1.24 2.21 0.20
CA ASN A 100 -2.43 1.83 -0.53
C ASN A 100 -3.23 0.72 0.18
N GLY A 101 -4.23 0.18 -0.49
CA GLY A 101 -5.06 -0.94 -0.08
C GLY A 101 -5.33 -1.84 -1.29
N VAL A 102 -6.52 -2.42 -1.36
CA VAL A 102 -6.92 -3.36 -2.41
C VAL A 102 -6.88 -2.76 -3.84
N SER A 103 -6.84 -1.43 -3.97
CA SER A 103 -6.62 -0.78 -5.27
C SER A 103 -5.30 -1.18 -5.95
N THR A 104 -4.30 -1.67 -5.19
CA THR A 104 -3.08 -2.27 -5.75
C THR A 104 -3.38 -3.52 -6.56
N TYR A 105 -4.31 -4.35 -6.07
CA TYR A 105 -4.78 -5.52 -6.81
C TYR A 105 -5.53 -5.14 -8.08
N PHE A 106 -6.41 -4.15 -8.03
CA PHE A 106 -7.12 -3.67 -9.21
C PHE A 106 -6.18 -3.03 -10.24
N ALA A 107 -5.17 -2.31 -9.79
CA ALA A 107 -4.14 -1.76 -10.66
C ALA A 107 -3.28 -2.86 -11.30
N GLN A 108 -2.88 -3.89 -10.54
CA GLN A 108 -2.21 -5.08 -11.07
C GLN A 108 -3.01 -5.71 -12.20
N GLU A 109 -4.31 -5.89 -11.98
CA GLU A 109 -5.19 -6.55 -12.93
C GLU A 109 -5.62 -5.65 -14.12
N GLY A 110 -5.39 -4.35 -14.05
CA GLY A 110 -5.90 -3.39 -15.03
C GLY A 110 -7.43 -3.36 -15.09
N MET A 111 -8.11 -3.48 -13.95
CA MET A 111 -9.56 -3.58 -13.84
C MET A 111 -10.21 -2.30 -13.34
N PHE A 112 -11.50 -2.15 -13.57
CA PHE A 112 -12.30 -0.99 -13.16
C PHE A 112 -11.70 0.32 -13.72
N GLN A 113 -11.44 1.33 -12.90
CA GLN A 113 -10.84 2.59 -13.34
C GLN A 113 -9.43 2.46 -13.93
N PHE A 114 -8.80 1.28 -13.82
CA PHE A 114 -7.51 0.97 -14.47
C PHE A 114 -7.70 0.30 -15.84
N ALA A 115 -8.92 -0.07 -16.22
CA ALA A 115 -9.26 -0.65 -17.52
C ALA A 115 -9.44 0.44 -18.60
N ASN A 116 -8.40 1.24 -18.87
CA ASN A 116 -8.43 2.29 -19.88
C ASN A 116 -7.05 2.51 -20.50
N SER A 117 -6.99 3.18 -21.65
CA SER A 117 -5.74 3.37 -22.43
C SER A 117 -4.62 4.12 -21.70
N GLN A 118 -4.92 4.84 -20.62
CA GLN A 118 -3.91 5.56 -19.83
C GLN A 118 -3.31 4.67 -18.72
N TRP A 119 -3.95 3.57 -18.38
CA TRP A 119 -3.57 2.72 -17.27
C TRP A 119 -3.12 1.33 -17.71
N GLY A 120 -4.04 0.41 -17.90
CA GLY A 120 -3.75 -1.02 -18.03
C GLY A 120 -3.17 -1.64 -16.76
N PRO A 121 -2.74 -2.91 -16.82
CA PRO A 121 -2.09 -3.61 -15.72
C PRO A 121 -0.81 -2.90 -15.27
N GLN A 122 -0.60 -2.81 -13.96
CA GLN A 122 0.57 -2.17 -13.37
C GLN A 122 1.44 -3.20 -12.65
N PRO A 123 2.76 -3.16 -12.79
CA PRO A 123 3.69 -4.08 -12.12
C PRO A 123 3.94 -3.66 -10.67
N VAL A 124 2.87 -3.60 -9.89
CA VAL A 124 2.94 -3.21 -8.47
C VAL A 124 3.57 -4.31 -7.63
N ARG A 125 4.28 -3.91 -6.59
CA ARG A 125 4.95 -4.78 -5.61
C ARG A 125 4.68 -4.31 -4.19
N LEU A 126 4.55 -5.24 -3.25
CA LEU A 126 4.42 -4.93 -1.83
C LEU A 126 5.79 -4.97 -1.14
N LEU A 127 5.99 -4.08 -0.18
CA LEU A 127 7.08 -4.18 0.77
C LEU A 127 6.60 -4.80 2.09
N MET A 128 5.49 -4.27 2.59
CA MET A 128 4.87 -4.68 3.84
C MET A 128 3.34 -4.52 3.75
N THR A 129 2.64 -5.32 4.54
CA THR A 129 1.21 -5.19 4.78
C THR A 129 0.95 -4.76 6.21
N SER A 130 -0.21 -4.15 6.46
CA SER A 130 -0.69 -3.90 7.82
C SER A 130 -2.04 -4.61 8.00
N ASN A 131 -2.11 -5.54 8.95
CA ASN A 131 -3.34 -6.26 9.28
C ASN A 131 -3.70 -6.06 10.75
N GLY A 132 -4.40 -4.97 11.05
CA GLY A 132 -4.71 -4.52 12.40
C GLY A 132 -5.84 -5.29 13.09
N LEU A 133 -6.42 -4.65 14.11
CA LEU A 133 -7.58 -5.14 14.86
C LEU A 133 -8.88 -4.45 14.37
N SER A 134 -8.90 -4.04 13.11
CA SER A 134 -9.98 -3.28 12.48
C SER A 134 -10.59 -4.05 11.31
N ASN A 135 -11.84 -3.76 10.99
CA ASN A 135 -12.50 -4.27 9.80
C ASN A 135 -12.51 -3.24 8.67
N GLN A 136 -12.64 -3.75 7.45
CA GLN A 136 -13.01 -3.02 6.26
C GLN A 136 -14.51 -3.26 6.05
N ALA A 137 -15.34 -2.29 6.43
CA ALA A 137 -16.76 -2.53 6.60
C ALA A 137 -17.63 -1.34 6.19
N VAL A 138 -18.94 -1.54 6.13
CA VAL A 138 -19.94 -0.49 5.91
C VAL A 138 -20.46 0.01 7.27
N ALA A 139 -20.37 1.31 7.46
CA ALA A 139 -21.11 2.00 8.51
C ALA A 139 -22.30 2.76 7.94
N VAL A 140 -23.35 2.84 8.74
CA VAL A 140 -24.51 3.71 8.52
C VAL A 140 -24.55 4.80 9.59
N ALA A 141 -25.17 5.93 9.25
CA ALA A 141 -25.59 6.86 10.28
C ALA A 141 -26.62 6.16 11.19
N ALA A 142 -26.39 6.17 12.51
CA ALA A 142 -27.20 5.39 13.45
C ALA A 142 -28.68 5.83 13.51
N ASP A 143 -28.95 7.10 13.16
CA ASP A 143 -30.29 7.67 13.07
C ASP A 143 -31.15 7.10 11.92
N THR A 144 -30.55 6.39 10.95
CA THR A 144 -31.29 5.72 9.87
C THR A 144 -32.08 4.50 10.35
N GLY A 145 -31.68 3.90 11.46
CA GLY A 145 -32.27 2.68 12.00
C GLY A 145 -31.87 1.39 11.27
N VAL A 146 -31.07 1.46 10.20
CA VAL A 146 -30.60 0.30 9.41
C VAL A 146 -29.73 -0.61 10.27
N MET A 147 -30.00 -1.92 10.24
CA MET A 147 -29.35 -2.94 11.06
C MET A 147 -28.64 -4.02 10.24
N SER A 148 -28.97 -4.18 8.94
CA SER A 148 -28.43 -5.21 8.05
C SER A 148 -28.20 -4.67 6.65
N PHE A 149 -27.38 -5.39 5.85
CA PHE A 149 -27.12 -4.99 4.47
C PHE A 149 -28.38 -5.00 3.59
N SER A 150 -29.31 -5.93 3.81
CA SER A 150 -30.56 -6.01 3.02
C SER A 150 -31.48 -4.79 3.22
N GLU A 151 -31.37 -4.12 4.37
CA GLU A 151 -32.12 -2.93 4.68
C GLU A 151 -31.56 -1.66 4.01
N LEU A 152 -30.40 -1.74 3.38
CA LEU A 152 -29.86 -0.61 2.59
C LEU A 152 -30.65 -0.33 1.30
N ARG A 153 -31.61 -1.18 0.93
CA ARG A 153 -32.45 -0.98 -0.26
C ARG A 153 -33.11 0.40 -0.21
N GLY A 154 -32.88 1.19 -1.28
CA GLY A 154 -33.41 2.55 -1.42
C GLY A 154 -32.68 3.63 -0.60
N HIS A 155 -31.69 3.27 0.23
CA HIS A 155 -30.84 4.24 0.94
C HIS A 155 -29.83 4.91 0.00
N ARG A 156 -29.42 6.11 0.37
CA ARG A 156 -28.43 6.89 -0.38
C ARG A 156 -27.02 6.43 -0.01
N ILE A 157 -26.29 5.90 -0.99
CA ILE A 157 -24.97 5.33 -0.83
C ILE A 157 -23.96 6.14 -1.64
N PRO A 158 -22.80 6.53 -1.06
CA PRO A 158 -21.81 7.29 -1.78
C PRO A 158 -21.07 6.40 -2.81
N TYR A 159 -20.91 6.93 -4.01
CA TYR A 159 -20.01 6.42 -5.03
C TYR A 159 -18.86 7.40 -5.18
N VAL A 160 -17.63 6.98 -4.88
CA VAL A 160 -16.46 7.87 -4.90
C VAL A 160 -15.75 7.74 -6.23
N ARG A 161 -15.75 8.83 -7.01
CA ARG A 161 -15.11 8.84 -8.33
C ARG A 161 -13.61 8.57 -8.24
N GLY A 162 -13.10 7.67 -9.08
CA GLY A 162 -11.69 7.28 -9.08
C GLY A 162 -11.24 6.44 -7.89
N ALA A 163 -12.18 5.85 -7.14
CA ALA A 163 -11.91 5.03 -5.96
C ALA A 163 -12.53 3.63 -6.08
N PRO A 164 -12.05 2.79 -7.02
CA PRO A 164 -12.56 1.42 -7.18
C PRO A 164 -12.48 0.61 -5.88
N ALA A 165 -11.46 0.81 -5.04
CA ALA A 165 -11.36 0.12 -3.76
C ALA A 165 -12.57 0.34 -2.85
N LEU A 166 -13.12 1.56 -2.83
CA LEU A 166 -14.32 1.87 -2.04
C LEU A 166 -15.58 1.31 -2.69
N ASN A 167 -15.72 1.51 -4.00
CA ASN A 167 -16.94 1.20 -4.73
C ASN A 167 -17.16 -0.30 -4.88
N VAL A 168 -16.10 -1.07 -5.23
CA VAL A 168 -16.16 -2.54 -5.34
C VAL A 168 -16.32 -3.20 -3.98
N SER A 169 -15.66 -2.67 -2.94
CA SER A 169 -15.87 -3.19 -1.58
C SER A 169 -17.28 -2.90 -1.06
N MET A 170 -17.86 -1.73 -1.38
CA MET A 170 -19.26 -1.45 -1.08
C MET A 170 -20.19 -2.42 -1.83
N GLU A 171 -19.94 -2.66 -3.12
CA GLU A 171 -20.71 -3.60 -3.93
C GLU A 171 -20.67 -5.02 -3.36
N ALA A 172 -19.49 -5.48 -2.94
CA ALA A 172 -19.33 -6.79 -2.30
C ALA A 172 -20.18 -6.90 -1.02
N LEU A 173 -20.24 -5.84 -0.22
CA LEU A 173 -21.04 -5.82 1.00
C LEU A 173 -22.53 -5.62 0.73
N LEU A 174 -22.93 -4.89 -0.31
CA LEU A 174 -24.31 -4.86 -0.79
C LEU A 174 -24.75 -6.27 -1.23
N ALA A 175 -23.90 -7.00 -1.95
CA ALA A 175 -24.19 -8.38 -2.36
C ALA A 175 -24.36 -9.34 -1.18
N CYS A 176 -23.67 -9.13 -0.04
CA CYS A 176 -23.95 -9.83 1.20
C CYS A 176 -25.44 -9.74 1.57
N GLY A 177 -26.06 -8.56 1.46
CA GLY A 177 -27.48 -8.34 1.66
C GLY A 177 -28.38 -8.73 0.48
N GLY A 178 -27.84 -9.31 -0.59
CA GLY A 178 -28.58 -9.62 -1.83
C GLY A 178 -28.98 -8.39 -2.62
N LEU A 179 -28.19 -7.30 -2.52
CA LEU A 179 -28.38 -6.03 -3.21
C LEU A 179 -27.26 -5.78 -4.24
N THR A 180 -27.59 -4.92 -5.21
CA THR A 180 -26.65 -4.35 -6.18
C THR A 180 -26.70 -2.82 -6.10
N TRP A 181 -25.88 -2.14 -6.90
CA TRP A 181 -25.96 -0.68 -7.04
C TRP A 181 -27.32 -0.18 -7.57
N ASP A 182 -28.09 -1.01 -8.29
CA ASP A 182 -29.43 -0.66 -8.80
C ASP A 182 -30.50 -0.66 -7.71
N ASP A 183 -30.23 -1.31 -6.56
CA ASP A 183 -31.16 -1.39 -5.42
C ASP A 183 -31.03 -0.21 -4.46
N VAL A 184 -30.03 0.67 -4.64
CA VAL A 184 -29.73 1.80 -3.77
C VAL A 184 -29.69 3.10 -4.53
N VAL A 185 -29.78 4.23 -3.82
CA VAL A 185 -29.64 5.55 -4.45
C VAL A 185 -28.18 5.97 -4.44
N ARG A 186 -27.53 5.83 -5.59
CA ARG A 186 -26.12 6.24 -5.75
C ARG A 186 -25.97 7.76 -5.73
N VAL A 187 -25.05 8.27 -4.91
CA VAL A 187 -24.68 9.69 -4.83
C VAL A 187 -23.18 9.85 -5.07
N ASP A 188 -22.80 10.56 -6.12
CA ASP A 188 -21.40 10.73 -6.53
C ASP A 188 -20.65 11.73 -5.64
N PHE A 189 -19.44 11.33 -5.19
CA PHE A 189 -18.53 12.16 -4.41
C PHE A 189 -17.15 12.28 -5.08
N PRO A 190 -16.46 13.43 -4.91
CA PRO A 190 -15.13 13.63 -5.49
C PRO A 190 -14.01 12.88 -4.75
N GLY A 191 -14.23 12.43 -3.50
CA GLY A 191 -13.21 11.80 -2.68
C GLY A 191 -13.75 11.21 -1.38
N TYR A 192 -12.90 10.41 -0.74
CA TYR A 192 -13.23 9.66 0.49
C TYR A 192 -13.69 10.55 1.65
N ASP A 193 -12.95 11.62 1.98
CA ASP A 193 -13.34 12.50 3.10
C ASP A 193 -14.66 13.22 2.80
N ALA A 194 -14.89 13.62 1.55
CA ALA A 194 -16.13 14.25 1.13
C ALA A 194 -17.33 13.31 1.31
N SER A 195 -17.19 12.01 1.02
CA SER A 195 -18.27 11.04 1.19
C SER A 195 -18.67 10.87 2.68
N TRP A 196 -17.69 10.88 3.58
CA TRP A 196 -17.95 10.78 5.03
C TRP A 196 -18.52 12.08 5.61
N ASN A 197 -18.11 13.23 5.08
CA ASN A 197 -18.78 14.50 5.41
C ASN A 197 -20.23 14.48 4.92
N GLY A 198 -20.50 13.85 3.77
CA GLY A 198 -21.86 13.60 3.28
C GLY A 198 -22.71 12.75 4.26
N VAL A 199 -22.13 11.75 4.92
CA VAL A 199 -22.80 10.99 5.97
C VAL A 199 -23.14 11.89 7.16
N ILE A 200 -22.19 12.70 7.63
CA ILE A 200 -22.38 13.62 8.76
C ILE A 200 -23.48 14.66 8.45
N ASN A 201 -23.49 15.19 7.22
CA ASN A 201 -24.43 16.23 6.79
C ASN A 201 -25.82 15.69 6.42
N GLY A 202 -25.97 14.36 6.27
CA GLY A 202 -27.22 13.74 5.85
C GLY A 202 -27.45 13.73 4.33
N ASP A 203 -26.40 13.92 3.53
CA ASP A 203 -26.47 13.80 2.07
C ASP A 203 -26.56 12.33 1.64
N VAL A 204 -25.91 11.43 2.41
CA VAL A 204 -25.95 9.97 2.28
C VAL A 204 -26.16 9.30 3.64
N ASP A 205 -26.50 8.02 3.60
CA ASP A 205 -26.94 7.27 4.78
C ASP A 205 -25.90 6.27 5.28
N ALA A 206 -24.98 5.85 4.44
CA ALA A 206 -23.95 4.86 4.74
C ALA A 206 -22.62 5.22 4.05
N GLY A 207 -21.56 4.45 4.35
CA GLY A 207 -20.29 4.54 3.65
C GLY A 207 -19.42 3.31 3.98
N PHE A 208 -18.45 3.00 3.07
CA PHE A 208 -17.45 1.97 3.29
C PHE A 208 -16.15 2.58 3.82
N GLY A 209 -15.53 1.92 4.82
CA GLY A 209 -14.24 2.36 5.36
C GLY A 209 -13.65 1.45 6.40
N THR A 210 -12.46 1.83 6.88
CA THR A 210 -11.75 1.13 7.95
C THR A 210 -12.28 1.59 9.31
N THR A 211 -12.63 0.66 10.19
CA THR A 211 -13.29 0.98 11.48
C THR A 211 -12.49 1.94 12.37
N VAL A 212 -11.16 2.01 12.22
CA VAL A 212 -10.27 2.90 12.99
C VAL A 212 -9.91 4.20 12.28
N SER A 213 -10.48 4.49 11.11
CA SER A 213 -10.14 5.70 10.35
C SER A 213 -10.76 6.96 11.00
N GLY A 214 -10.04 8.08 10.98
CA GLY A 214 -10.48 9.34 11.59
C GLY A 214 -11.89 9.81 11.21
N PRO A 215 -12.32 9.72 9.93
CA PRO A 215 -13.71 10.02 9.56
C PRO A 215 -14.76 9.27 10.36
N MET A 216 -14.49 8.00 10.75
CA MET A 216 -15.43 7.18 11.53
C MET A 216 -15.70 7.77 12.90
N PHE A 217 -14.66 8.23 13.59
CA PHE A 217 -14.77 8.89 14.88
C PHE A 217 -15.52 10.25 14.77
N ARG A 218 -15.41 10.94 13.63
CA ARG A 218 -16.20 12.15 13.37
C ARG A 218 -17.69 11.84 13.19
N VAL A 219 -18.03 10.75 12.49
CA VAL A 219 -19.42 10.30 12.34
C VAL A 219 -19.97 9.87 13.71
N GLU A 220 -19.23 9.10 14.49
CA GLU A 220 -19.59 8.68 15.85
C GLU A 220 -19.90 9.88 16.75
N ALA A 221 -19.03 10.92 16.71
CA ALA A 221 -19.21 12.14 17.50
C ALA A 221 -20.29 13.09 16.96
N SER A 222 -20.81 12.84 15.76
CA SER A 222 -21.89 13.66 15.17
C SER A 222 -23.26 13.35 15.79
N PRO A 223 -24.25 14.24 15.64
CA PRO A 223 -25.63 13.96 16.11
C PRO A 223 -26.25 12.71 15.46
N ARG A 224 -25.76 12.28 14.29
CA ARG A 224 -26.26 11.10 13.57
C ARG A 224 -25.73 9.79 14.17
N GLY A 225 -24.56 9.82 14.84
CA GLY A 225 -23.90 8.64 15.38
C GLY A 225 -23.46 7.64 14.30
N ILE A 226 -22.81 6.57 14.70
CA ILE A 226 -22.31 5.52 13.78
C ILE A 226 -22.84 4.14 14.19
N ARG A 227 -23.16 3.31 13.21
CA ARG A 227 -23.43 1.88 13.37
C ARG A 227 -22.76 1.09 12.26
N TRP A 228 -22.03 0.05 12.64
CA TRP A 228 -21.42 -0.89 11.69
C TRP A 228 -22.40 -2.02 11.37
N LEU A 229 -22.54 -2.35 10.09
CA LEU A 229 -23.36 -3.48 9.66
C LEU A 229 -22.57 -4.78 9.77
N PRO A 230 -23.07 -5.81 10.48
CA PRO A 230 -22.37 -7.07 10.61
C PRO A 230 -22.43 -7.89 9.32
N ALA A 231 -21.36 -8.66 9.05
CA ALA A 231 -21.37 -9.78 8.11
C ALA A 231 -21.10 -11.08 8.90
N PRO A 232 -22.14 -11.72 9.46
CA PRO A 232 -21.98 -12.87 10.33
C PRO A 232 -21.20 -14.00 9.67
N HIS A 233 -20.24 -14.57 10.40
CA HIS A 233 -19.32 -15.57 9.84
C HIS A 233 -19.99 -16.90 9.51
N ASP A 234 -21.15 -17.17 10.09
CA ASP A 234 -22.00 -18.34 9.85
C ASP A 234 -23.05 -18.14 8.73
N ASP A 235 -23.20 -16.91 8.20
CA ASP A 235 -24.03 -16.66 7.01
C ASP A 235 -23.23 -17.00 5.72
N GLU A 236 -23.21 -18.29 5.37
CA GLU A 236 -22.51 -18.78 4.18
C GLU A 236 -22.97 -18.07 2.90
N GLY A 237 -24.28 -17.78 2.78
CA GLY A 237 -24.84 -17.12 1.59
C GLY A 237 -24.37 -15.66 1.46
N CYS A 238 -24.24 -14.92 2.55
CA CYS A 238 -23.62 -13.59 2.56
C CYS A 238 -22.18 -13.66 2.06
N TRP A 239 -21.37 -14.55 2.64
CA TRP A 239 -19.96 -14.68 2.30
C TRP A 239 -19.74 -15.17 0.86
N GLU A 240 -20.54 -16.12 0.37
CA GLU A 240 -20.46 -16.57 -1.02
C GLU A 240 -20.68 -15.40 -2.00
N ARG A 241 -21.76 -14.63 -1.82
CA ARG A 241 -22.06 -13.47 -2.68
C ARG A 241 -21.00 -12.37 -2.56
N MET A 242 -20.52 -12.08 -1.35
CA MET A 242 -19.51 -11.08 -1.10
C MET A 242 -18.16 -11.45 -1.75
N LEU A 243 -17.71 -12.70 -1.59
CA LEU A 243 -16.43 -13.18 -2.11
C LEU A 243 -16.44 -13.35 -3.64
N ALA A 244 -17.60 -13.50 -4.26
CA ALA A 244 -17.74 -13.51 -5.73
C ALA A 244 -17.33 -12.15 -6.34
N ILE A 245 -17.49 -11.04 -5.62
CA ILE A 245 -17.14 -9.68 -6.04
C ILE A 245 -15.79 -9.26 -5.45
N GLY A 246 -15.60 -9.49 -4.14
CA GLY A 246 -14.42 -9.11 -3.37
C GLY A 246 -13.67 -10.30 -2.77
N PRO A 247 -12.97 -11.12 -3.57
CA PRO A 247 -12.34 -12.38 -3.09
C PRO A 247 -11.17 -12.14 -2.12
N TYR A 248 -10.82 -10.90 -1.90
CA TYR A 248 -9.77 -10.46 -0.97
C TYR A 248 -10.24 -10.30 0.47
N PHE A 249 -11.54 -10.39 0.74
CA PHE A 249 -12.06 -10.34 2.10
C PHE A 249 -11.79 -11.63 2.87
N THR A 250 -11.47 -11.49 4.15
CA THR A 250 -11.35 -12.59 5.11
C THR A 250 -12.23 -12.32 6.32
N LYS A 251 -12.77 -13.36 6.95
CA LYS A 251 -13.57 -13.27 8.17
C LYS A 251 -12.72 -12.72 9.31
N HIS A 252 -13.23 -11.71 10.03
CA HIS A 252 -12.50 -11.07 11.12
C HIS A 252 -13.43 -10.42 12.14
N PHE A 253 -13.05 -10.49 13.42
CA PHE A 253 -13.66 -9.73 14.51
C PHE A 253 -12.81 -8.50 14.79
N ALA A 254 -13.32 -7.31 14.47
CA ALA A 254 -12.67 -6.09 14.90
C ALA A 254 -12.91 -5.84 16.38
N THR A 255 -11.84 -5.53 17.09
CA THR A 255 -11.85 -5.15 18.51
C THR A 255 -11.41 -3.71 18.72
N ARG A 256 -11.20 -2.96 17.61
CA ARG A 256 -10.88 -1.53 17.62
C ARG A 256 -11.63 -0.80 16.51
N GLY A 257 -12.18 0.37 16.85
CA GLY A 257 -12.87 1.25 15.90
C GLY A 257 -13.80 2.23 16.58
N ALA A 258 -14.41 3.12 15.80
CA ALA A 258 -15.48 3.98 16.28
C ALA A 258 -16.66 3.12 16.76
N GLY A 259 -17.04 3.21 18.04
CA GLY A 259 -18.07 2.37 18.66
C GLY A 259 -17.73 0.88 18.76
N ILE A 260 -16.46 0.51 18.62
CA ILE A 260 -15.99 -0.88 18.69
C ILE A 260 -14.86 -0.97 19.72
N ASP A 261 -14.97 -1.94 20.61
CA ASP A 261 -13.98 -2.27 21.63
C ASP A 261 -13.94 -3.80 21.87
N PRO A 262 -13.01 -4.33 22.70
CA PRO A 262 -12.94 -5.77 22.98
C PRO A 262 -14.19 -6.37 23.65
N GLU A 263 -15.02 -5.56 24.32
CA GLU A 263 -16.26 -5.99 24.96
C GLU A 263 -17.42 -6.03 23.95
N ASN A 264 -17.34 -5.21 22.90
CA ASN A 264 -18.30 -5.11 21.82
C ASN A 264 -17.61 -5.25 20.45
N PRO A 265 -17.09 -6.44 20.11
CA PRO A 265 -16.40 -6.66 18.85
C PRO A 265 -17.38 -6.62 17.68
N HIS A 266 -16.90 -6.15 16.53
CA HIS A 266 -17.66 -6.13 15.28
C HIS A 266 -17.30 -7.32 14.40
N GLU A 267 -18.27 -8.18 14.12
CA GLU A 267 -18.15 -9.34 13.25
C GLU A 267 -18.39 -8.97 11.79
N ALA A 268 -17.35 -9.05 10.95
CA ALA A 268 -17.44 -8.76 9.52
C ALA A 268 -16.20 -9.26 8.76
N GLY A 269 -15.80 -8.51 7.72
CA GLY A 269 -14.63 -8.80 6.91
C GLY A 269 -13.51 -7.79 7.09
N THR A 270 -12.30 -8.27 6.79
CA THR A 270 -11.11 -7.43 6.66
C THR A 270 -10.24 -7.88 5.48
N TYR A 271 -9.29 -7.05 5.13
CA TYR A 271 -8.12 -7.34 4.30
C TYR A 271 -6.97 -6.45 4.75
N PRO A 272 -5.71 -6.78 4.42
CA PRO A 272 -4.57 -5.94 4.83
C PRO A 272 -4.72 -4.50 4.37
N TYR A 273 -4.69 -3.57 5.32
CA TYR A 273 -4.73 -2.13 5.06
C TYR A 273 -4.12 -1.34 6.25
N PRO A 274 -3.20 -0.39 5.97
CA PRO A 274 -2.64 -0.10 4.65
C PRO A 274 -1.57 -1.11 4.20
N MET A 275 -1.15 -0.99 2.93
CA MET A 275 -0.02 -1.72 2.36
C MET A 275 0.99 -0.73 1.80
N LEU A 276 2.28 -0.95 2.04
CA LEU A 276 3.35 -0.16 1.42
C LEU A 276 3.69 -0.77 0.07
N THR A 277 3.50 0.03 -0.98
CA THR A 277 3.53 -0.41 -2.38
C THR A 277 4.60 0.36 -3.16
N ALA A 278 5.35 -0.35 -3.99
CA ALA A 278 6.26 0.16 -5.01
C ALA A 278 5.85 -0.34 -6.41
N LEU A 279 6.59 0.04 -7.45
CA LEU A 279 6.63 -0.67 -8.72
C LEU A 279 7.80 -1.66 -8.74
N GLU A 280 7.80 -2.59 -9.68
CA GLU A 280 8.82 -3.64 -9.79
C GLU A 280 10.24 -3.11 -10.05
N ASP A 281 10.35 -1.95 -10.70
CA ASP A 281 11.60 -1.28 -11.04
C ASP A 281 12.17 -0.40 -9.92
N GLN A 282 11.55 -0.38 -8.73
CA GLN A 282 12.10 0.32 -7.57
C GLN A 282 13.44 -0.31 -7.17
N ASP A 283 14.37 0.54 -6.71
CA ASP A 283 15.69 0.08 -6.27
C ASP A 283 15.60 -0.97 -5.16
N ASN A 284 16.24 -2.12 -5.38
CA ASN A 284 16.22 -3.27 -4.47
C ASN A 284 16.84 -2.95 -3.10
N ASP A 285 17.92 -2.18 -3.07
CA ASP A 285 18.62 -1.84 -1.83
C ASP A 285 17.76 -0.88 -1.00
N LEU A 286 17.07 0.06 -1.66
CA LEU A 286 16.15 0.98 -1.01
C LEU A 286 14.91 0.23 -0.46
N ALA A 287 14.32 -0.67 -1.25
CA ALA A 287 13.18 -1.48 -0.81
C ALA A 287 13.55 -2.39 0.37
N TYR A 288 14.74 -3.03 0.32
CA TYR A 288 15.30 -3.83 1.42
C TYR A 288 15.47 -2.96 2.69
N ALA A 289 16.17 -1.84 2.55
CA ALA A 289 16.49 -0.96 3.68
C ALA A 289 15.21 -0.39 4.33
N LEU A 290 14.21 -0.04 3.52
CA LEU A 290 12.94 0.50 4.02
C LEU A 290 12.12 -0.56 4.75
N THR A 291 12.00 -1.77 4.19
CA THR A 291 11.33 -2.89 4.84
C THR A 291 11.97 -3.20 6.19
N ARG A 292 13.31 -3.27 6.21
CA ARG A 292 14.10 -3.46 7.42
C ARG A 292 13.86 -2.35 8.45
N ALA A 293 13.93 -1.08 8.02
CA ALA A 293 13.78 0.06 8.93
C ALA A 293 12.41 0.08 9.59
N ILE A 294 11.33 -0.19 8.84
CA ILE A 294 9.97 -0.24 9.38
C ILE A 294 9.82 -1.41 10.36
N HIS A 295 10.32 -2.59 10.01
CA HIS A 295 10.24 -3.76 10.88
C HIS A 295 11.06 -3.60 12.16
N GLU A 296 12.34 -3.24 12.05
CA GLU A 296 13.24 -3.14 13.21
C GLU A 296 12.87 -2.01 14.18
N ASN A 297 12.18 -0.96 13.71
CA ASN A 297 11.76 0.18 14.53
C ASN A 297 10.23 0.23 14.73
N TYR A 298 9.56 -0.90 14.66
CA TYR A 298 8.11 -0.99 14.84
C TYR A 298 7.63 -0.38 16.16
N ASP A 299 8.38 -0.58 17.25
CA ASP A 299 8.05 -0.06 18.57
C ASP A 299 7.99 1.48 18.65
N ASP A 300 8.67 2.19 17.75
CA ASP A 300 8.71 3.65 17.74
C ASP A 300 7.42 4.29 17.17
N PHE A 301 6.59 3.51 16.44
CA PHE A 301 5.39 4.05 15.81
C PHE A 301 4.11 3.23 16.02
N LYS A 302 4.17 2.03 16.61
CA LYS A 302 3.01 1.12 16.78
C LYS A 302 1.82 1.73 17.52
N ASP A 303 2.05 2.72 18.38
CA ASP A 303 1.03 3.37 19.20
C ASP A 303 0.57 4.72 18.62
N SER A 304 1.07 5.11 17.43
CA SER A 304 0.79 6.41 16.81
C SER A 304 -0.61 6.53 16.20
N ASP A 305 -1.21 5.39 15.85
CA ASP A 305 -2.55 5.28 15.25
C ASP A 305 -3.17 3.96 15.68
N PRO A 306 -4.49 3.87 15.94
CA PRO A 306 -5.10 2.60 16.37
C PRO A 306 -4.88 1.42 15.44
N GLY A 307 -4.64 1.67 14.15
CA GLY A 307 -4.33 0.64 13.15
C GLY A 307 -2.84 0.28 13.03
N ALA A 308 -1.94 1.08 13.63
CA ALA A 308 -0.48 0.90 13.45
C ALA A 308 0.04 -0.43 14.01
N ILE A 309 -0.67 -1.05 14.95
CA ILE A 309 -0.39 -2.40 15.43
C ILE A 309 -0.32 -3.43 14.28
N GLY A 310 -0.97 -3.16 13.15
CA GLY A 310 -0.99 -4.04 12.00
C GLY A 310 0.35 -4.23 11.30
N TRP A 311 1.34 -3.36 11.53
CA TRP A 311 2.67 -3.46 10.93
C TRP A 311 3.59 -4.48 11.61
N ALA A 312 3.18 -5.05 12.74
CA ALA A 312 3.94 -6.08 13.44
C ALA A 312 4.26 -7.28 12.52
N LEU A 313 5.39 -7.94 12.75
CA LEU A 313 5.84 -9.08 11.94
C LEU A 313 4.79 -10.21 11.89
N GLU A 314 4.24 -10.56 13.04
CA GLU A 314 3.24 -11.62 13.20
C GLU A 314 1.89 -11.30 12.53
N ARG A 315 1.73 -10.08 12.04
CA ARG A 315 0.53 -9.59 11.33
C ARG A 315 0.75 -9.36 9.84
N GLN A 316 1.95 -9.65 9.33
CA GLN A 316 2.20 -9.58 7.89
C GLN A 316 1.42 -10.68 7.17
N VAL A 317 0.85 -10.33 6.01
CA VAL A 317 0.12 -11.27 5.15
C VAL A 317 0.96 -11.52 3.91
N PHE A 318 1.88 -12.49 4.00
CA PHE A 318 2.80 -12.81 2.91
C PHE A 318 2.13 -13.51 1.73
N GLN A 319 1.05 -14.26 1.96
CA GLN A 319 0.23 -14.88 0.90
C GLN A 319 -0.93 -13.95 0.52
N TRP A 320 -0.59 -12.81 -0.08
CA TRP A 320 -1.58 -11.86 -0.61
C TRP A 320 -1.77 -12.03 -2.12
N VAL A 321 -2.59 -11.21 -2.76
CA VAL A 321 -2.93 -11.27 -4.19
C VAL A 321 -2.04 -10.39 -5.07
N VAL A 322 -1.09 -9.68 -4.48
CA VAL A 322 -0.09 -8.84 -5.15
C VAL A 322 1.30 -9.32 -4.71
N PRO A 323 2.28 -9.50 -5.63
CA PRO A 323 3.59 -9.99 -5.28
C PRO A 323 4.39 -8.98 -4.47
N TYR A 324 5.30 -9.49 -3.65
CA TYR A 324 6.27 -8.70 -2.91
C TYR A 324 7.43 -8.28 -3.79
N HIS A 325 8.03 -7.13 -3.47
CA HIS A 325 9.21 -6.59 -4.11
C HIS A 325 10.46 -7.40 -3.75
N ASP A 326 11.34 -7.64 -4.71
CA ASP A 326 12.54 -8.48 -4.51
C ASP A 326 13.42 -7.98 -3.35
N GLY A 327 13.59 -6.67 -3.19
CA GLY A 327 14.31 -6.09 -2.05
C GLY A 327 13.65 -6.42 -0.71
N ALA A 328 12.32 -6.36 -0.63
CA ALA A 328 11.59 -6.76 0.57
C ALA A 328 11.70 -8.27 0.83
N VAL A 329 11.54 -9.10 -0.22
CA VAL A 329 11.72 -10.56 -0.13
C VAL A 329 13.10 -10.92 0.38
N ASN A 330 14.15 -10.24 -0.10
CA ASN A 330 15.52 -10.46 0.38
C ASN A 330 15.65 -10.19 1.88
N TYR A 331 15.06 -9.10 2.39
CA TYR A 331 15.03 -8.83 3.82
C TYR A 331 14.28 -9.92 4.60
N TRP A 332 13.07 -10.31 4.15
CA TRP A 332 12.28 -11.34 4.82
C TRP A 332 12.97 -12.71 4.81
N ARG A 333 13.76 -13.00 3.78
CA ARG A 333 14.59 -14.20 3.69
C ARG A 333 15.76 -14.14 4.67
N ASP A 334 16.44 -13.01 4.80
CA ASP A 334 17.58 -12.83 5.70
C ASP A 334 17.19 -13.01 7.17
N ILE A 335 15.99 -12.61 7.55
CA ILE A 335 15.48 -12.85 8.92
C ILE A 335 14.75 -14.19 9.10
N GLY A 336 14.72 -15.04 8.07
CA GLY A 336 14.26 -16.42 8.13
C GLY A 336 12.73 -16.60 8.12
N VAL A 337 11.96 -15.60 7.71
CA VAL A 337 10.48 -15.71 7.63
C VAL A 337 9.97 -16.03 6.22
N TRP A 338 10.80 -15.92 5.19
CA TRP A 338 10.41 -16.22 3.81
C TRP A 338 10.72 -17.67 3.46
N SER A 339 9.68 -18.51 3.34
CA SER A 339 9.76 -19.93 3.02
C SER A 339 9.73 -20.20 1.51
N GLU A 340 10.03 -21.44 1.09
CA GLU A 340 9.84 -21.89 -0.30
C GLU A 340 8.38 -21.78 -0.75
N GLU A 341 7.42 -22.08 0.13
CA GLU A 341 6.00 -21.95 -0.17
C GLU A 341 5.62 -20.49 -0.49
N LEU A 342 6.15 -19.52 0.29
CA LEU A 342 5.95 -18.10 0.04
C LEU A 342 6.62 -17.66 -1.26
N GLU A 343 7.81 -18.20 -1.56
CA GLU A 343 8.49 -17.94 -2.83
C GLU A 343 7.67 -18.45 -4.01
N ASP A 344 7.17 -19.68 -3.97
CA ASP A 344 6.35 -20.28 -5.02
C ASP A 344 5.07 -19.48 -5.26
N HIS A 345 4.42 -19.05 -4.17
CA HIS A 345 3.25 -18.17 -4.24
C HIS A 345 3.60 -16.84 -4.91
N ASN A 346 4.66 -16.17 -4.45
CA ASN A 346 5.12 -14.89 -4.99
C ASN A 346 5.44 -14.98 -6.48
N GLN A 347 6.20 -16.01 -6.88
CA GLN A 347 6.53 -16.26 -8.28
C GLN A 347 5.31 -16.58 -9.14
N SER A 348 4.29 -17.23 -8.59
CA SER A 348 3.01 -17.42 -9.26
C SER A 348 2.33 -16.08 -9.58
N LEU A 349 2.36 -15.13 -8.64
CA LEU A 349 1.79 -13.79 -8.84
C LEU A 349 2.62 -12.95 -9.84
N VAL A 350 3.95 -13.09 -9.84
CA VAL A 350 4.82 -12.46 -10.85
C VAL A 350 4.47 -12.98 -12.25
N ARG A 351 4.37 -14.32 -12.42
CA ARG A 351 3.94 -14.91 -13.70
C ARG A 351 2.56 -14.42 -14.14
N ARG A 352 1.63 -14.24 -13.19
CA ARG A 352 0.32 -13.64 -13.50
C ARG A 352 0.47 -12.23 -14.08
N GLN A 353 1.34 -11.40 -13.51
CA GLN A 353 1.60 -10.05 -14.04
C GLN A 353 2.25 -10.09 -15.43
N GLU A 354 3.15 -11.03 -15.69
CA GLU A 354 3.74 -11.23 -17.02
C GLU A 354 2.66 -11.56 -18.07
N VAL A 355 1.72 -12.43 -17.76
CA VAL A 355 0.57 -12.75 -18.63
C VAL A 355 -0.28 -11.51 -18.89
N LEU A 356 -0.58 -10.73 -17.85
CA LEU A 356 -1.34 -9.49 -17.96
C LEU A 356 -0.62 -8.44 -18.81
N ALA A 357 0.69 -8.27 -18.63
CA ALA A 357 1.50 -7.34 -19.41
C ALA A 357 1.56 -7.75 -20.89
N ALA A 358 1.71 -9.04 -21.19
CA ALA A 358 1.69 -9.56 -22.55
C ALA A 358 0.33 -9.34 -23.22
N ALA A 359 -0.77 -9.66 -22.52
CA ALA A 359 -2.13 -9.41 -23.00
C ALA A 359 -2.39 -7.93 -23.26
N TRP A 360 -1.92 -7.06 -22.37
CA TRP A 360 -2.04 -5.62 -22.55
C TRP A 360 -1.25 -5.10 -23.73
N SER A 361 -0.04 -5.60 -23.96
CA SER A 361 0.78 -5.22 -25.12
C SER A 361 0.13 -5.59 -26.44
N GLU A 362 -0.58 -6.72 -26.50
CA GLU A 362 -1.40 -7.13 -27.64
C GLU A 362 -2.60 -6.18 -27.81
N PHE A 363 -3.36 -6.00 -26.75
CA PHE A 363 -4.60 -5.23 -26.72
C PHE A 363 -4.42 -3.75 -27.04
N SER A 364 -3.35 -3.12 -26.55
CA SER A 364 -3.10 -1.69 -26.71
C SER A 364 -2.81 -1.24 -28.15
N GLN A 365 -2.66 -2.20 -29.08
CA GLN A 365 -2.50 -1.94 -30.51
C GLN A 365 -3.83 -1.89 -31.26
N GLU A 366 -4.92 -2.23 -30.61
CA GLU A 366 -6.26 -2.23 -31.22
C GLU A 366 -6.91 -0.84 -31.13
N GLU A 367 -7.53 -0.38 -32.23
CA GLU A 367 -8.32 0.85 -32.27
C GLU A 367 -9.78 0.54 -31.83
N ILE A 368 -10.07 0.69 -30.53
CA ILE A 368 -11.40 0.48 -29.98
C ILE A 368 -12.02 1.84 -29.62
N GLY A 369 -13.17 2.13 -30.20
CA GLY A 369 -13.90 3.39 -30.01
C GLY A 369 -14.77 3.36 -28.75
N GLY A 370 -14.56 4.34 -27.85
CA GLY A 370 -15.37 4.54 -26.65
C GLY A 370 -14.85 3.77 -25.42
N GLN A 371 -15.01 4.36 -24.24
CA GLN A 371 -14.47 3.81 -22.99
C GLN A 371 -15.14 2.48 -22.61
N ASP A 372 -16.46 2.40 -22.73
CA ASP A 372 -17.22 1.21 -22.32
C ASP A 372 -16.84 -0.02 -23.18
N ALA A 373 -16.75 0.17 -24.51
CA ALA A 373 -16.33 -0.89 -25.44
C ALA A 373 -14.85 -1.30 -25.20
N PHE A 374 -14.00 -0.34 -24.86
CA PHE A 374 -12.61 -0.59 -24.51
C PHE A 374 -12.52 -1.46 -23.25
N GLU A 375 -13.23 -1.09 -22.18
CA GLU A 375 -13.27 -1.82 -20.93
C GLU A 375 -13.79 -3.24 -21.14
N GLU A 376 -14.91 -3.41 -21.84
CA GLU A 376 -15.50 -4.73 -22.15
C GLU A 376 -14.52 -5.63 -22.90
N ALA A 377 -13.92 -5.13 -23.97
CA ALA A 377 -12.97 -5.87 -24.80
C ALA A 377 -11.70 -6.25 -24.00
N TRP A 378 -11.18 -5.33 -23.18
CA TRP A 378 -10.05 -5.60 -22.31
C TRP A 378 -10.37 -6.70 -21.28
N VAL A 379 -11.49 -6.60 -20.59
CA VAL A 379 -11.92 -7.57 -19.58
C VAL A 379 -12.03 -8.97 -20.18
N GLN A 380 -12.58 -9.10 -21.40
CA GLN A 380 -12.70 -10.37 -22.10
C GLN A 380 -11.34 -10.96 -22.50
N LEU A 381 -10.47 -10.16 -23.14
CA LEU A 381 -9.13 -10.61 -23.54
C LEU A 381 -8.29 -11.01 -22.30
N ARG A 382 -8.31 -10.15 -21.28
CA ARG A 382 -7.64 -10.43 -20.02
C ARG A 382 -8.07 -11.77 -19.41
N ALA A 383 -9.37 -11.99 -19.30
CA ALA A 383 -9.91 -13.24 -18.74
C ALA A 383 -9.46 -14.45 -19.55
N GLN A 384 -9.54 -14.37 -20.87
CA GLN A 384 -9.09 -15.45 -21.78
C GLN A 384 -7.60 -15.75 -21.57
N ARG A 385 -6.72 -14.74 -21.57
CA ARG A 385 -5.27 -14.95 -21.44
C ARG A 385 -4.88 -15.53 -20.07
N LEU A 386 -5.57 -15.11 -19.01
CA LEU A 386 -5.37 -15.68 -17.68
C LEU A 386 -5.79 -17.15 -17.60
N GLU A 387 -6.94 -17.52 -18.19
CA GLU A 387 -7.42 -18.89 -18.25
C GLU A 387 -6.50 -19.80 -19.07
N GLU A 388 -6.03 -19.35 -20.23
CA GLU A 388 -5.05 -20.04 -21.06
C GLU A 388 -3.75 -20.33 -20.32
N ALA A 389 -3.36 -19.42 -19.40
CA ALA A 389 -2.19 -19.57 -18.54
C ALA A 389 -2.45 -20.33 -17.23
N GLY A 390 -3.69 -20.82 -17.00
CA GLY A 390 -4.08 -21.59 -15.82
C GLY A 390 -4.41 -20.73 -14.59
N PHE A 391 -4.67 -19.43 -14.77
CA PHE A 391 -5.08 -18.54 -13.68
C PHE A 391 -6.60 -18.31 -13.66
N ASN A 392 -7.18 -18.20 -12.47
CA ASN A 392 -8.54 -17.72 -12.33
C ASN A 392 -8.59 -16.21 -12.61
N PRO A 393 -9.38 -15.72 -13.58
CA PRO A 393 -9.47 -14.31 -13.89
C PRO A 393 -10.21 -13.47 -12.83
N VAL A 394 -10.96 -14.08 -11.92
CA VAL A 394 -11.81 -13.47 -10.88
C VAL A 394 -12.95 -12.64 -11.49
N TRP A 395 -12.63 -11.51 -12.11
CA TRP A 395 -13.59 -10.67 -12.83
C TRP A 395 -13.59 -11.02 -14.33
N ARG A 396 -14.81 -11.02 -14.94
CA ARG A 396 -15.04 -11.42 -16.34
C ARG A 396 -15.89 -10.41 -17.07
#